data_bb3abe7d9d13d8daff0fb04ca0e16ae6
#
_entry.id   bb3abe7d9d13d8daff0fb04ca0e16ae6
#
_cell.length_a   1.000
_cell.length_b   1.000
_cell.length_c   1.000
_cell.angle_alpha   90.00
_cell.angle_beta   90.00
_cell.angle_gamma   90.00
#
_symmetry.space_group_name_H-M   'P 1'
#
loop_
_entity.id
_entity.type
_entity.pdbx_description
1 polymer ?
#
loop_
_entity_poly.entity_id
_entity_poly.type
_entity_poly.pdbx_seq_one_letter_code
_entity_poly.pdbx_strand_id
1 'polypeptide(L)'
;MDQLLRTRVARLLCVGFPGDAPDADLAGLVADGVRSVILFARNAGPKSEVAKTIAAVKRLSPDPVHDPIMVCVDQEGGSTVRFTEGFDLPPPMREVGGAGVDAAAKVGRRLAMDLLSVGIDLDLAPVMDVDSNPANPVIGPRSFGSEPGVVSACGAAMIDAMQSRGLAACAKHFPGHGDTDLDSHHDLPVLRHGMDRIRKIELPPFEAAIKVGVAAIMTTHVVFDAIDPGVPATMSRAAIEGLLRGELGFEGVVISDDLEMAAIAESTEVGEAAIRTVEAGVDLLLCCHRPDRQRRVIDALADA
;
A
#
# COMPACT_ATOMS: atom_id res chain seq x y z
N MET A 1 12.00 6.40 28.59
CA MET A 1 11.09 6.48 27.43
C MET A 1 9.66 6.42 27.92
N ASP A 2 8.79 7.32 27.45
CA ASP A 2 7.38 7.33 27.83
C ASP A 2 6.65 6.16 27.14
N GLN A 3 6.11 5.21 27.93
CA GLN A 3 5.40 4.04 27.40
C GLN A 3 4.16 4.43 26.58
N LEU A 4 3.50 5.52 26.92
CA LEU A 4 2.35 6.02 26.17
C LEU A 4 2.75 6.52 24.78
N LEU A 5 3.89 7.23 24.69
CA LEU A 5 4.43 7.68 23.41
C LEU A 5 4.82 6.47 22.54
N ARG A 6 5.54 5.49 23.12
CA ARG A 6 5.90 4.25 22.43
C ARG A 6 4.67 3.54 21.84
N THR A 7 3.60 3.42 22.64
CA THR A 7 2.35 2.81 22.16
C THR A 7 1.71 3.60 21.02
N ARG A 8 1.77 4.94 21.06
CA ARG A 8 1.23 5.79 19.99
C ARG A 8 2.01 5.66 18.70
N VAL A 9 3.32 5.70 18.74
CA VAL A 9 4.15 5.58 17.52
C VAL A 9 4.09 4.17 16.93
N ALA A 10 3.95 3.13 17.76
CA ALA A 10 3.76 1.76 17.28
C ALA A 10 2.48 1.59 16.45
N ARG A 11 1.45 2.42 16.66
CA ARG A 11 0.21 2.43 15.85
C ARG A 11 0.42 2.95 14.44
N LEU A 12 1.50 3.68 14.18
CA LEU A 12 1.86 4.15 12.84
C LEU A 12 2.46 3.04 11.97
N LEU A 13 2.71 1.83 12.52
CA LEU A 13 3.31 0.73 11.79
C LEU A 13 2.29 -0.30 11.32
N CYS A 14 2.46 -0.72 10.06
CA CYS A 14 1.92 -1.96 9.52
C CYS A 14 3.07 -2.95 9.36
N VAL A 15 2.99 -4.09 10.04
CA VAL A 15 4.06 -5.07 10.14
C VAL A 15 3.67 -6.41 9.53
N GLY A 16 4.63 -7.13 8.93
CA GLY A 16 4.45 -8.52 8.57
C GLY A 16 5.14 -9.46 9.58
N PHE A 17 4.89 -10.75 9.43
CA PHE A 17 5.50 -11.79 10.26
C PHE A 17 5.86 -13.03 9.42
N PRO A 18 6.79 -13.88 9.89
CA PRO A 18 7.14 -15.12 9.19
C PRO A 18 6.10 -16.23 9.45
N GLY A 19 6.02 -17.20 8.51
CA GLY A 19 5.21 -18.41 8.68
C GLY A 19 3.70 -18.21 8.55
N ASP A 20 2.96 -19.26 8.88
CA ASP A 20 1.51 -19.38 8.71
C ASP A 20 0.69 -19.08 9.98
N ALA A 21 1.37 -18.77 11.09
CA ALA A 21 0.76 -18.41 12.36
C ALA A 21 1.52 -17.27 13.04
N PRO A 22 0.81 -16.39 13.82
CA PRO A 22 1.46 -15.32 14.55
C PRO A 22 2.46 -15.87 15.57
N ASP A 23 3.66 -15.31 15.58
CA ASP A 23 4.76 -15.70 16.46
C ASP A 23 4.89 -14.78 17.69
N ALA A 24 5.93 -15.05 18.52
CA ALA A 24 6.20 -14.25 19.70
C ALA A 24 6.64 -12.81 19.38
N ASP A 25 7.30 -12.60 18.23
CA ASP A 25 7.72 -11.28 17.79
C ASP A 25 6.52 -10.41 17.45
N LEU A 26 5.57 -10.93 16.64
CA LEU A 26 4.34 -10.23 16.35
C LEU A 26 3.52 -9.96 17.62
N ALA A 27 3.41 -10.94 18.52
CA ALA A 27 2.71 -10.74 19.79
C ALA A 27 3.33 -9.63 20.64
N GLY A 28 4.67 -9.52 20.65
CA GLY A 28 5.40 -8.44 21.31
C GLY A 28 5.12 -7.08 20.66
N LEU A 29 5.15 -6.97 19.35
CA LEU A 29 4.84 -5.74 18.62
C LEU A 29 3.39 -5.27 18.86
N VAL A 30 2.44 -6.20 18.90
CA VAL A 30 1.04 -5.89 19.24
C VAL A 30 0.91 -5.41 20.69
N ALA A 31 1.66 -6.01 21.64
CA ALA A 31 1.71 -5.54 23.02
C ALA A 31 2.33 -4.13 23.14
N ASP A 32 3.30 -3.79 22.30
CA ASP A 32 3.87 -2.44 22.19
C ASP A 32 2.89 -1.42 21.57
N GLY A 33 1.85 -1.85 20.87
CA GLY A 33 0.83 -0.96 20.32
C GLY A 33 0.50 -1.13 18.84
N VAL A 34 1.22 -1.97 18.08
CA VAL A 34 0.92 -2.21 16.65
C VAL A 34 -0.51 -2.70 16.47
N ARG A 35 -1.21 -2.12 15.49
CA ARG A 35 -2.62 -2.45 15.16
C ARG A 35 -2.86 -2.69 13.67
N SER A 36 -1.80 -2.78 12.87
CA SER A 36 -1.89 -3.07 11.45
C SER A 36 -0.92 -4.18 11.06
N VAL A 37 -1.42 -5.20 10.37
CA VAL A 37 -0.65 -6.39 9.96
C VAL A 37 -0.89 -6.67 8.48
N ILE A 38 0.20 -6.84 7.73
CA ILE A 38 0.17 -7.23 6.32
C ILE A 38 0.53 -8.71 6.15
N LEU A 39 -0.21 -9.40 5.28
CA LEU A 39 0.04 -10.80 4.92
C LEU A 39 0.66 -10.92 3.54
N PHE A 40 1.54 -11.90 3.39
CA PHE A 40 2.27 -12.23 2.17
C PHE A 40 2.06 -13.70 1.78
N ALA A 41 2.66 -14.11 0.65
CA ALA A 41 2.64 -15.50 0.21
C ALA A 41 3.21 -16.50 1.26
N ARG A 42 4.12 -16.05 2.14
CA ARG A 42 4.63 -16.86 3.25
C ARG A 42 3.59 -17.18 4.33
N ASN A 43 2.48 -16.43 4.35
CA ASN A 43 1.35 -16.65 5.27
C ASN A 43 0.18 -17.34 4.56
N ALA A 44 0.36 -17.71 3.27
CA ALA A 44 -0.69 -18.30 2.44
C ALA A 44 -0.87 -19.80 2.73
N GLY A 45 -2.03 -20.29 2.30
CA GLY A 45 -2.43 -21.69 2.37
C GLY A 45 -3.86 -21.83 1.85
N PRO A 46 -4.53 -22.95 2.09
CA PRO A 46 -5.95 -23.10 1.82
C PRO A 46 -6.77 -21.99 2.47
N LYS A 47 -7.82 -21.54 1.83
CA LYS A 47 -8.66 -20.41 2.29
C LYS A 47 -9.09 -20.53 3.75
N SER A 48 -9.37 -21.74 4.21
CA SER A 48 -9.75 -22.01 5.61
C SER A 48 -8.58 -21.81 6.59
N GLU A 49 -7.33 -22.07 6.17
CA GLU A 49 -6.15 -21.84 7.02
C GLU A 49 -5.80 -20.36 7.08
N VAL A 50 -5.89 -19.64 5.94
CA VAL A 50 -5.77 -18.18 5.90
C VAL A 50 -6.75 -17.52 6.87
N ALA A 51 -8.02 -17.96 6.88
CA ALA A 51 -9.02 -17.45 7.82
C ALA A 51 -8.64 -17.72 9.29
N LYS A 52 -8.07 -18.89 9.61
CA LYS A 52 -7.59 -19.22 10.97
C LYS A 52 -6.41 -18.34 11.37
N THR A 53 -5.45 -18.13 10.47
CA THR A 53 -4.29 -17.25 10.68
C THR A 53 -4.74 -15.83 10.98
N ILE A 54 -5.65 -15.27 10.16
CA ILE A 54 -6.18 -13.91 10.37
C ILE A 54 -6.94 -13.83 11.71
N ALA A 55 -7.76 -14.82 12.02
CA ALA A 55 -8.46 -14.86 13.30
C ALA A 55 -7.49 -14.96 14.49
N ALA A 56 -6.36 -15.66 14.34
CA ALA A 56 -5.32 -15.72 15.36
C ALA A 56 -4.61 -14.38 15.53
N VAL A 57 -4.27 -13.68 14.43
CA VAL A 57 -3.71 -12.32 14.45
C VAL A 57 -4.68 -11.37 15.17
N LYS A 58 -5.94 -11.34 14.78
CA LYS A 58 -6.94 -10.43 15.39
C LYS A 58 -7.14 -10.67 16.88
N ARG A 59 -6.98 -11.93 17.35
CA ARG A 59 -7.05 -12.27 18.78
C ARG A 59 -5.85 -11.79 19.62
N LEU A 60 -4.76 -11.34 19.01
CA LEU A 60 -3.64 -10.74 19.75
C LEU A 60 -4.01 -9.37 20.35
N SER A 61 -5.03 -8.70 19.80
CA SER A 61 -5.50 -7.44 20.41
C SER A 61 -6.06 -7.68 21.80
N PRO A 62 -5.68 -6.88 22.81
CA PRO A 62 -6.25 -6.96 24.15
C PRO A 62 -7.74 -6.55 24.20
N ASP A 63 -8.18 -5.75 23.23
CA ASP A 63 -9.59 -5.35 23.06
C ASP A 63 -9.98 -5.41 21.56
N PRO A 64 -10.32 -6.62 21.05
CA PRO A 64 -10.63 -6.77 19.64
C PRO A 64 -11.89 -6.01 19.17
N VAL A 65 -12.71 -5.51 20.07
CA VAL A 65 -13.94 -4.77 19.74
C VAL A 65 -13.67 -3.27 19.57
N HIS A 66 -12.94 -2.65 20.50
CA HIS A 66 -12.71 -1.21 20.52
C HIS A 66 -11.31 -0.80 20.01
N ASP A 67 -10.40 -1.77 19.93
CA ASP A 67 -9.03 -1.58 19.45
C ASP A 67 -8.60 -2.76 18.53
N PRO A 68 -9.32 -3.00 17.41
CA PRO A 68 -9.08 -4.15 16.54
C PRO A 68 -7.74 -4.03 15.81
N ILE A 69 -7.19 -5.19 15.42
CA ILE A 69 -6.07 -5.24 14.47
C ILE A 69 -6.63 -5.24 13.05
N MET A 70 -6.23 -4.28 12.25
CA MET A 70 -6.47 -4.23 10.80
C MET A 70 -5.53 -5.22 10.10
N VAL A 71 -6.07 -6.04 9.21
CA VAL A 71 -5.28 -6.97 8.40
C VAL A 71 -5.40 -6.60 6.93
N CYS A 72 -4.25 -6.43 6.26
CA CYS A 72 -4.18 -6.08 4.85
C CYS A 72 -3.38 -7.09 4.03
N VAL A 73 -3.49 -7.00 2.71
CA VAL A 73 -2.82 -7.87 1.74
C VAL A 73 -2.67 -7.16 0.39
N ASP A 74 -1.69 -7.58 -0.44
CA ASP A 74 -1.61 -7.25 -1.86
C ASP A 74 -2.30 -8.36 -2.68
N GLN A 75 -3.55 -8.24 -2.98
CA GLN A 75 -4.29 -9.16 -3.83
C GLN A 75 -4.75 -8.45 -5.11
N GLU A 76 -3.78 -7.97 -5.91
CA GLU A 76 -4.04 -7.13 -7.08
C GLU A 76 -4.70 -7.90 -8.22
N GLY A 77 -4.24 -9.11 -8.48
CA GLY A 77 -4.55 -9.95 -9.64
C GLY A 77 -3.32 -10.22 -10.50
N GLY A 78 -3.48 -11.07 -11.52
CA GLY A 78 -2.39 -11.49 -12.38
C GLY A 78 -1.25 -12.15 -11.60
N SER A 79 -0.05 -11.60 -11.72
CA SER A 79 1.15 -12.11 -11.01
C SER A 79 1.23 -11.66 -9.54
N THR A 80 0.49 -10.62 -9.15
CA THR A 80 0.52 -10.09 -7.79
C THR A 80 -0.70 -10.54 -7.02
N VAL A 81 -0.64 -11.79 -6.59
CA VAL A 81 -1.61 -12.44 -5.71
C VAL A 81 -0.87 -13.17 -4.59
N ARG A 82 -1.37 -13.09 -3.36
CA ARG A 82 -0.78 -13.78 -2.21
C ARG A 82 -1.54 -15.05 -1.88
N PHE A 83 -2.86 -15.04 -2.05
CA PHE A 83 -3.73 -16.16 -1.75
C PHE A 83 -4.28 -16.74 -3.04
N THR A 84 -4.09 -18.06 -3.24
CA THR A 84 -4.49 -18.75 -4.46
C THR A 84 -5.45 -19.89 -4.22
N GLU A 85 -5.20 -20.73 -3.21
CA GLU A 85 -5.97 -21.95 -2.97
C GLU A 85 -7.35 -21.64 -2.36
N GLY A 86 -8.39 -21.84 -3.15
CA GLY A 86 -9.78 -21.57 -2.74
C GLY A 86 -10.24 -20.12 -2.91
N PHE A 87 -9.40 -19.27 -3.53
CA PHE A 87 -9.72 -17.90 -3.88
C PHE A 87 -10.01 -17.75 -5.38
N ASP A 88 -10.83 -16.77 -5.72
CA ASP A 88 -11.08 -16.38 -7.12
C ASP A 88 -9.92 -15.49 -7.58
N LEU A 89 -9.14 -15.96 -8.55
CA LEU A 89 -7.95 -15.25 -9.01
C LEU A 89 -8.31 -14.23 -10.09
N PRO A 90 -8.16 -12.92 -9.84
CA PRO A 90 -8.38 -11.92 -10.87
C PRO A 90 -7.34 -12.05 -11.99
N PRO A 91 -7.72 -11.81 -13.27
CA PRO A 91 -6.74 -11.73 -14.34
C PRO A 91 -5.81 -10.52 -14.16
N PRO A 92 -4.72 -10.40 -14.95
CA PRO A 92 -3.93 -9.18 -14.98
C PRO A 92 -4.78 -7.94 -15.25
N MET A 93 -4.51 -6.84 -14.56
CA MET A 93 -5.32 -5.62 -14.67
C MET A 93 -5.29 -5.03 -16.08
N ARG A 94 -4.25 -5.30 -16.87
CA ARG A 94 -4.20 -4.97 -18.31
C ARG A 94 -5.35 -5.58 -19.10
N GLU A 95 -5.68 -6.82 -18.82
CA GLU A 95 -6.81 -7.52 -19.46
C GLU A 95 -8.15 -6.93 -18.98
N VAL A 96 -8.25 -6.62 -17.70
CA VAL A 96 -9.42 -5.98 -17.10
C VAL A 96 -9.65 -4.60 -17.71
N GLY A 97 -8.60 -3.79 -17.86
CA GLY A 97 -8.67 -2.47 -18.51
C GLY A 97 -9.12 -2.55 -19.97
N GLY A 98 -8.63 -3.57 -20.71
CA GLY A 98 -9.10 -3.85 -22.08
C GLY A 98 -10.57 -4.30 -22.16
N ALA A 99 -11.09 -4.93 -21.11
CA ALA A 99 -12.50 -5.35 -21.01
C ALA A 99 -13.41 -4.23 -20.47
N GLY A 100 -12.85 -3.16 -19.90
CA GLY A 100 -13.53 -1.94 -19.51
C GLY A 100 -14.09 -1.91 -18.07
N VAL A 101 -14.79 -0.83 -17.78
CA VAL A 101 -15.24 -0.41 -16.44
C VAL A 101 -16.08 -1.48 -15.71
N ASP A 102 -17.01 -2.12 -16.43
CA ASP A 102 -17.87 -3.15 -15.84
C ASP A 102 -17.05 -4.39 -15.39
N ALA A 103 -16.00 -4.74 -16.15
CA ALA A 103 -15.09 -5.82 -15.78
C ALA A 103 -14.29 -5.45 -14.52
N ALA A 104 -13.79 -4.22 -14.40
CA ALA A 104 -13.10 -3.73 -13.23
C ALA A 104 -14.00 -3.75 -11.98
N ALA A 105 -15.23 -3.25 -12.09
CA ALA A 105 -16.21 -3.32 -11.01
C ALA A 105 -16.55 -4.78 -10.60
N LYS A 106 -16.62 -5.70 -11.57
CA LYS A 106 -16.85 -7.12 -11.29
C LYS A 106 -15.68 -7.74 -10.51
N VAL A 107 -14.44 -7.43 -10.90
CA VAL A 107 -13.23 -7.87 -10.20
C VAL A 107 -13.23 -7.33 -8.76
N GLY A 108 -13.46 -6.02 -8.56
CA GLY A 108 -13.52 -5.42 -7.23
C GLY A 108 -14.54 -6.08 -6.32
N ARG A 109 -15.75 -6.38 -6.83
CA ARG A 109 -16.78 -7.11 -6.05
C ARG A 109 -16.34 -8.51 -5.64
N ARG A 110 -15.64 -9.23 -6.51
CA ARG A 110 -15.15 -10.60 -6.23
C ARG A 110 -14.04 -10.60 -5.20
N LEU A 111 -13.07 -9.72 -5.36
CA LEU A 111 -12.01 -9.49 -4.36
C LEU A 111 -12.61 -9.19 -2.99
N ALA A 112 -13.55 -8.25 -2.92
CA ALA A 112 -14.19 -7.91 -1.66
C ALA A 112 -14.87 -9.11 -1.00
N MET A 113 -15.63 -9.90 -1.78
CA MET A 113 -16.30 -11.10 -1.24
C MET A 113 -15.30 -12.13 -0.70
N ASP A 114 -14.22 -12.38 -1.44
CA ASP A 114 -13.21 -13.35 -1.05
C ASP A 114 -12.41 -12.92 0.17
N LEU A 115 -11.88 -11.70 0.14
CA LEU A 115 -11.01 -11.18 1.19
C LEU A 115 -11.76 -10.94 2.50
N LEU A 116 -12.96 -10.37 2.45
CA LEU A 116 -13.81 -10.22 3.64
C LEU A 116 -14.20 -11.56 4.25
N SER A 117 -14.41 -12.62 3.43
CA SER A 117 -14.78 -13.94 3.93
C SER A 117 -13.71 -14.59 4.81
N VAL A 118 -12.45 -14.15 4.69
CA VAL A 118 -11.33 -14.63 5.54
C VAL A 118 -10.92 -13.62 6.61
N GLY A 119 -11.53 -12.41 6.60
CA GLY A 119 -11.29 -11.39 7.62
C GLY A 119 -10.23 -10.35 7.26
N ILE A 120 -9.87 -10.17 5.97
CA ILE A 120 -9.08 -9.05 5.47
C ILE A 120 -9.92 -7.77 5.55
N ASP A 121 -9.31 -6.68 5.97
CA ASP A 121 -9.96 -5.38 6.15
C ASP A 121 -9.58 -4.38 5.04
N LEU A 122 -8.36 -4.49 4.49
CA LEU A 122 -7.81 -3.60 3.45
C LEU A 122 -7.09 -4.41 2.39
N ASP A 123 -7.41 -4.19 1.11
CA ASP A 123 -6.59 -4.65 0.00
C ASP A 123 -5.73 -3.49 -0.51
N LEU A 124 -4.41 -3.72 -0.61
CA LEU A 124 -3.47 -2.77 -1.17
C LEU A 124 -3.56 -2.78 -2.72
N ALA A 125 -4.74 -2.53 -3.21
CA ALA A 125 -5.17 -2.47 -4.61
C ALA A 125 -6.30 -1.44 -4.78
N PRO A 126 -6.49 -0.92 -6.01
CA PRO A 126 -5.80 -1.22 -7.26
C PRO A 126 -4.52 -0.42 -7.51
N VAL A 127 -3.73 -0.91 -8.47
CA VAL A 127 -2.63 -0.13 -9.07
C VAL A 127 -3.23 0.94 -9.98
N MET A 128 -2.94 2.21 -9.67
CA MET A 128 -3.41 3.39 -10.41
C MET A 128 -2.33 3.98 -11.31
N ASP A 129 -1.18 3.31 -11.41
CA ASP A 129 -0.08 3.73 -12.27
C ASP A 129 -0.47 3.59 -13.75
N VAL A 130 -0.17 4.62 -14.54
CA VAL A 130 -0.33 4.61 -16.01
C VAL A 130 0.93 3.99 -16.61
N ASP A 131 0.80 2.83 -17.26
CA ASP A 131 1.93 2.14 -17.89
C ASP A 131 2.33 2.85 -19.20
N SER A 132 2.92 4.03 -19.05
CA SER A 132 3.32 4.91 -20.15
C SER A 132 4.67 4.55 -20.76
N ASN A 133 5.50 3.76 -20.04
CA ASN A 133 6.78 3.26 -20.51
C ASN A 133 6.73 1.74 -20.73
N PRO A 134 6.75 1.26 -21.99
CA PRO A 134 6.75 -0.18 -22.29
C PRO A 134 7.95 -0.96 -21.73
N ALA A 135 9.03 -0.25 -21.35
CA ALA A 135 10.21 -0.86 -20.74
C ALA A 135 10.16 -0.88 -19.20
N ASN A 136 9.04 -0.42 -18.60
CA ASN A 136 8.88 -0.44 -17.15
C ASN A 136 8.93 -1.88 -16.62
N PRO A 137 9.87 -2.21 -15.70
CA PRO A 137 10.06 -3.58 -15.23
C PRO A 137 9.08 -4.01 -14.12
N VAL A 138 8.33 -3.05 -13.54
CA VAL A 138 7.56 -3.26 -12.29
C VAL A 138 6.06 -3.26 -12.53
N ILE A 139 5.56 -2.32 -13.30
CA ILE A 139 4.12 -2.07 -13.45
C ILE A 139 3.51 -2.94 -14.55
N GLY A 140 3.81 -2.69 -15.81
CA GLY A 140 3.39 -3.54 -16.92
C GLY A 140 1.92 -4.01 -16.82
N PRO A 141 1.69 -5.35 -16.73
CA PRO A 141 0.35 -5.94 -16.70
C PRO A 141 -0.42 -5.68 -15.38
N ARG A 142 0.21 -5.13 -14.35
CA ARG A 142 -0.46 -4.71 -13.12
C ARG A 142 -1.32 -3.46 -13.33
N SER A 143 -0.98 -2.60 -14.30
CA SER A 143 -1.77 -1.44 -14.70
C SER A 143 -2.97 -1.82 -15.56
N PHE A 144 -4.07 -1.06 -15.46
CA PHE A 144 -5.22 -1.16 -16.36
C PHE A 144 -4.91 -0.73 -17.80
N GLY A 145 -3.85 0.05 -18.03
CA GLY A 145 -3.50 0.51 -19.36
C GLY A 145 -2.42 1.57 -19.41
N SER A 146 -2.12 1.99 -20.65
CA SER A 146 -1.20 3.10 -20.94
C SER A 146 -1.89 4.45 -21.10
N GLU A 147 -3.23 4.45 -21.06
CA GLU A 147 -4.03 5.65 -21.21
C GLU A 147 -4.60 6.10 -19.86
N PRO A 148 -4.31 7.33 -19.39
CA PRO A 148 -4.76 7.82 -18.09
C PRO A 148 -6.28 7.70 -17.88
N GLY A 149 -7.08 7.92 -18.93
CA GLY A 149 -8.53 7.82 -18.87
C GLY A 149 -9.03 6.39 -18.60
N VAL A 150 -8.37 5.38 -19.15
CA VAL A 150 -8.70 3.97 -18.90
C VAL A 150 -8.36 3.59 -17.46
N VAL A 151 -7.15 3.95 -17.00
CA VAL A 151 -6.72 3.67 -15.64
C VAL A 151 -7.63 4.36 -14.63
N SER A 152 -7.95 5.63 -14.85
CA SER A 152 -8.87 6.41 -14.00
C SER A 152 -10.25 5.76 -13.89
N ALA A 153 -10.87 5.42 -15.03
CA ALA A 153 -12.22 4.90 -15.05
C ALA A 153 -12.32 3.49 -14.44
N CYS A 154 -11.40 2.59 -14.82
CA CYS A 154 -11.38 1.21 -14.32
C CYS A 154 -10.99 1.16 -12.83
N GLY A 155 -9.94 1.91 -12.43
CA GLY A 155 -9.51 1.97 -11.05
C GLY A 155 -10.58 2.52 -10.11
N ALA A 156 -11.21 3.64 -10.47
CA ALA A 156 -12.31 4.21 -9.69
C ALA A 156 -13.49 3.23 -9.54
N ALA A 157 -13.86 2.52 -10.60
CA ALA A 157 -14.93 1.54 -10.55
C ALA A 157 -14.58 0.31 -9.68
N MET A 158 -13.33 -0.12 -9.69
CA MET A 158 -12.85 -1.21 -8.83
C MET A 158 -12.87 -0.77 -7.35
N ILE A 159 -12.37 0.43 -7.04
CA ILE A 159 -12.37 1.01 -5.67
C ILE A 159 -13.82 1.10 -5.14
N ASP A 160 -14.72 1.71 -5.89
CA ASP A 160 -16.13 1.84 -5.49
C ASP A 160 -16.77 0.47 -5.24
N ALA A 161 -16.49 -0.51 -6.12
CA ALA A 161 -17.01 -1.87 -5.99
C ALA A 161 -16.46 -2.63 -4.78
N MET A 162 -15.21 -2.41 -4.37
CA MET A 162 -14.62 -2.98 -3.16
C MET A 162 -15.20 -2.33 -1.91
N GLN A 163 -15.19 -1.00 -1.86
CA GLN A 163 -15.59 -0.24 -0.68
C GLN A 163 -17.11 -0.31 -0.41
N SER A 164 -17.94 -0.35 -1.45
CA SER A 164 -19.39 -0.58 -1.30
C SER A 164 -19.73 -1.93 -0.67
N ARG A 165 -18.78 -2.87 -0.60
CA ARG A 165 -18.90 -4.17 0.07
C ARG A 165 -18.26 -4.19 1.47
N GLY A 166 -17.61 -3.10 1.89
CA GLY A 166 -16.94 -2.99 3.18
C GLY A 166 -15.45 -3.37 3.19
N LEU A 167 -14.84 -3.70 2.03
CA LEU A 167 -13.40 -3.87 1.92
C LEU A 167 -12.75 -2.53 1.60
N ALA A 168 -11.87 -2.05 2.45
CA ALA A 168 -11.09 -0.86 2.15
C ALA A 168 -10.15 -1.10 0.95
N ALA A 169 -9.98 -0.07 0.11
CA ALA A 169 -9.10 -0.09 -1.05
C ALA A 169 -7.95 0.90 -0.87
N CYS A 170 -6.80 0.61 -1.48
CA CYS A 170 -5.62 1.47 -1.50
C CYS A 170 -5.16 1.72 -2.94
N ALA A 171 -5.26 2.97 -3.41
CA ALA A 171 -4.74 3.37 -4.71
C ALA A 171 -3.22 3.54 -4.64
N LYS A 172 -2.48 2.95 -5.60
CA LYS A 172 -1.01 2.96 -5.59
C LYS A 172 -0.41 3.03 -6.99
N HIS A 173 0.81 3.55 -7.14
CA HIS A 173 1.76 4.10 -6.16
C HIS A 173 1.94 5.60 -6.41
N PHE A 174 1.41 6.43 -5.56
CA PHE A 174 1.38 7.89 -5.73
C PHE A 174 2.79 8.52 -5.72
N PRO A 175 3.08 9.50 -6.59
CA PRO A 175 2.22 10.12 -7.62
C PRO A 175 2.19 9.40 -8.98
N GLY A 176 2.82 8.22 -9.12
CA GLY A 176 2.82 7.37 -10.31
C GLY A 176 4.15 6.66 -10.55
N HIS A 177 4.14 5.35 -10.71
CA HIS A 177 5.33 4.50 -10.92
C HIS A 177 5.42 3.98 -12.37
N GLY A 178 4.47 4.34 -13.25
CA GLY A 178 4.30 3.68 -14.53
C GLY A 178 5.31 4.05 -15.63
N ASP A 179 6.10 5.12 -15.43
CA ASP A 179 7.10 5.59 -16.42
C ASP A 179 8.55 5.36 -15.99
N THR A 180 8.79 4.66 -14.89
CA THR A 180 10.16 4.36 -14.43
C THR A 180 10.83 3.33 -15.33
N ASP A 181 12.14 3.45 -15.49
CA ASP A 181 13.02 2.51 -16.19
C ASP A 181 13.80 1.58 -15.23
N LEU A 182 13.68 1.82 -13.92
CA LEU A 182 14.28 1.04 -12.85
C LEU A 182 13.21 0.47 -11.91
N ASP A 183 13.53 -0.66 -11.29
CA ASP A 183 12.70 -1.29 -10.27
C ASP A 183 13.06 -0.74 -8.89
N SER A 184 12.10 -0.13 -8.20
CA SER A 184 12.26 0.39 -6.84
C SER A 184 12.54 -0.69 -5.79
N HIS A 185 12.35 -1.96 -6.11
CA HIS A 185 12.81 -3.07 -5.27
C HIS A 185 14.35 -3.25 -5.29
N HIS A 186 15.03 -2.66 -6.27
CA HIS A 186 16.48 -2.82 -6.46
C HIS A 186 17.25 -1.51 -6.47
N ASP A 187 16.65 -0.41 -6.93
CA ASP A 187 17.28 0.91 -7.08
C ASP A 187 16.30 2.03 -6.74
N LEU A 188 16.79 3.28 -6.63
CA LEU A 188 15.97 4.47 -6.46
C LEU A 188 15.69 5.12 -7.82
N PRO A 189 14.51 4.91 -8.43
CA PRO A 189 14.17 5.49 -9.72
C PRO A 189 14.01 7.02 -9.64
N VAL A 190 14.38 7.73 -10.72
CA VAL A 190 14.25 9.19 -10.83
C VAL A 190 13.48 9.55 -12.09
N LEU A 191 12.31 10.18 -11.94
CA LEU A 191 11.52 10.72 -13.04
C LEU A 191 11.81 12.22 -13.22
N ARG A 192 12.29 12.57 -14.43
CA ARG A 192 12.70 13.94 -14.79
C ARG A 192 11.63 14.69 -15.59
N HIS A 193 10.40 14.22 -15.56
CA HIS A 193 9.29 14.90 -16.23
C HIS A 193 8.89 16.19 -15.51
N GLY A 194 8.54 17.22 -16.28
CA GLY A 194 7.96 18.44 -15.73
C GLY A 194 6.53 18.24 -15.19
N MET A 195 6.10 19.14 -14.32
CA MET A 195 4.77 19.09 -13.69
C MET A 195 3.60 19.00 -14.68
N ASP A 196 3.71 19.64 -15.85
CA ASP A 196 2.67 19.57 -16.90
C ASP A 196 2.43 18.13 -17.39
N ARG A 197 3.48 17.33 -17.48
CA ARG A 197 3.38 15.91 -17.82
C ARG A 197 2.75 15.13 -16.67
N ILE A 198 3.25 15.33 -15.46
CA ILE A 198 2.77 14.64 -14.26
C ILE A 198 1.25 14.88 -14.08
N ARG A 199 0.81 16.13 -14.26
CA ARG A 199 -0.63 16.48 -14.19
C ARG A 199 -1.48 15.87 -15.30
N LYS A 200 -0.91 15.53 -16.44
CA LYS A 200 -1.66 14.98 -17.57
C LYS A 200 -1.70 13.47 -17.59
N ILE A 201 -0.70 12.81 -17.07
CA ILE A 201 -0.51 11.36 -17.19
C ILE A 201 -0.63 10.68 -15.84
N GLU A 202 0.20 11.08 -14.87
CA GLU A 202 0.35 10.35 -13.61
C GLU A 202 -0.77 10.65 -12.61
N LEU A 203 -1.21 11.91 -12.48
CA LEU A 203 -2.19 12.32 -11.46
C LEU A 203 -3.67 11.98 -11.74
N PRO A 204 -4.19 12.00 -12.98
CA PRO A 204 -5.62 11.80 -13.23
C PRO A 204 -6.21 10.52 -12.63
N PRO A 205 -5.52 9.36 -12.56
CA PRO A 205 -6.03 8.19 -11.88
C PRO A 205 -6.21 8.40 -10.37
N PHE A 206 -5.29 9.11 -9.72
CA PHE A 206 -5.40 9.41 -8.27
C PHE A 206 -6.51 10.42 -7.99
N GLU A 207 -6.69 11.43 -8.85
CA GLU A 207 -7.86 12.34 -8.78
C GLU A 207 -9.19 11.56 -8.87
N ALA A 208 -9.25 10.58 -9.78
CA ALA A 208 -10.43 9.73 -9.92
C ALA A 208 -10.65 8.83 -8.68
N ALA A 209 -9.57 8.29 -8.10
CA ALA A 209 -9.64 7.52 -6.85
C ALA A 209 -10.11 8.36 -5.66
N ILE A 210 -9.60 9.58 -5.53
CA ILE A 210 -10.02 10.53 -4.49
C ILE A 210 -11.50 10.89 -4.64
N LYS A 211 -11.93 11.16 -5.87
CA LYS A 211 -13.32 11.52 -6.17
C LYS A 211 -14.33 10.44 -5.77
N VAL A 212 -13.96 9.16 -5.86
CA VAL A 212 -14.83 8.05 -5.41
C VAL A 212 -14.62 7.70 -3.93
N GLY A 213 -13.81 8.48 -3.19
CA GLY A 213 -13.62 8.32 -1.76
C GLY A 213 -12.74 7.13 -1.39
N VAL A 214 -11.62 6.91 -2.10
CA VAL A 214 -10.67 5.84 -1.74
C VAL A 214 -10.20 5.97 -0.30
N ALA A 215 -10.18 4.86 0.44
CA ALA A 215 -9.83 4.84 1.86
C ALA A 215 -8.35 5.16 2.12
N ALA A 216 -7.47 4.66 1.24
CA ALA A 216 -6.03 4.85 1.38
C ALA A 216 -5.36 5.14 0.04
N ILE A 217 -4.23 5.85 0.09
CA ILE A 217 -3.30 6.02 -1.03
C ILE A 217 -1.91 5.64 -0.54
N MET A 218 -1.24 4.74 -1.29
CA MET A 218 0.14 4.35 -1.04
C MET A 218 1.09 5.20 -1.87
N THR A 219 2.14 5.71 -1.23
CA THR A 219 3.21 6.47 -1.88
C THR A 219 4.22 5.54 -2.56
N THR A 220 5.08 6.09 -3.42
CA THR A 220 6.14 5.35 -4.09
C THR A 220 7.54 5.78 -3.66
N HIS A 221 8.51 4.87 -3.73
CA HIS A 221 9.93 5.15 -3.57
C HIS A 221 10.57 5.61 -4.89
N VAL A 222 9.99 6.62 -5.51
CA VAL A 222 10.47 7.24 -6.75
C VAL A 222 10.73 8.72 -6.50
N VAL A 223 11.83 9.25 -7.01
CA VAL A 223 12.14 10.69 -7.01
C VAL A 223 11.46 11.34 -8.21
N PHE A 224 10.73 12.40 -7.97
CA PHE A 224 10.14 13.25 -9.00
C PHE A 224 10.83 14.63 -8.97
N ASP A 225 11.80 14.85 -9.86
CA ASP A 225 12.60 16.07 -9.86
C ASP A 225 11.76 17.36 -9.95
N ALA A 226 10.58 17.30 -10.56
CA ALA A 226 9.67 18.44 -10.65
C ALA A 226 8.87 18.72 -9.37
N ILE A 227 8.83 17.77 -8.41
CA ILE A 227 8.10 17.92 -7.14
C ILE A 227 9.10 18.22 -6.02
N ASP A 228 10.11 17.35 -5.85
CA ASP A 228 11.12 17.47 -4.79
C ASP A 228 12.42 16.78 -5.24
N PRO A 229 13.36 17.52 -5.82
CA PRO A 229 14.58 16.96 -6.40
C PRO A 229 15.41 16.17 -5.37
N GLY A 230 15.71 14.92 -5.71
CA GLY A 230 16.56 14.05 -4.88
C GLY A 230 15.85 13.45 -3.66
N VAL A 231 14.56 13.71 -3.45
CA VAL A 231 13.78 13.15 -2.33
C VAL A 231 12.72 12.19 -2.89
N PRO A 232 12.69 10.91 -2.46
CA PRO A 232 11.63 9.99 -2.88
C PRO A 232 10.26 10.46 -2.38
N ALA A 233 9.21 10.25 -3.17
CA ALA A 233 7.87 10.76 -2.88
C ALA A 233 7.37 10.34 -1.49
N THR A 234 7.71 9.14 -1.01
CA THR A 234 7.39 8.65 0.34
C THR A 234 7.95 9.55 1.46
N MET A 235 9.06 10.25 1.22
CA MET A 235 9.72 11.15 2.21
C MET A 235 9.59 12.62 1.84
N SER A 236 8.80 12.95 0.81
CA SER A 236 8.65 14.31 0.31
C SER A 236 7.40 14.98 0.87
N ARG A 237 7.60 15.97 1.72
CA ARG A 237 6.50 16.82 2.19
C ARG A 237 5.82 17.57 1.03
N ALA A 238 6.58 17.94 -0.01
CA ALA A 238 6.03 18.57 -1.20
C ALA A 238 5.08 17.63 -1.96
N ALA A 239 5.40 16.33 -2.03
CA ALA A 239 4.53 15.34 -2.66
C ALA A 239 3.29 15.06 -1.81
N ILE A 240 3.44 14.87 -0.50
CA ILE A 240 2.35 14.41 0.38
C ILE A 240 1.50 15.60 0.84
N GLU A 241 2.06 16.54 1.60
CA GLU A 241 1.32 17.69 2.11
C GLU A 241 0.98 18.71 1.03
N GLY A 242 1.92 18.97 0.11
CA GLY A 242 1.73 19.95 -0.96
C GLY A 242 0.78 19.45 -2.05
N LEU A 243 1.14 18.35 -2.71
CA LEU A 243 0.39 17.86 -3.87
C LEU A 243 -0.82 17.00 -3.47
N LEU A 244 -0.62 15.91 -2.69
CA LEU A 244 -1.70 14.97 -2.39
C LEU A 244 -2.76 15.58 -1.47
N ARG A 245 -2.36 16.17 -0.33
CA ARG A 245 -3.28 16.78 0.62
C ARG A 245 -3.77 18.15 0.14
N GLY A 246 -2.84 19.04 -0.25
CA GLY A 246 -3.13 20.44 -0.55
C GLY A 246 -3.79 20.65 -1.91
N GLU A 247 -3.21 20.12 -3.00
CA GLU A 247 -3.72 20.34 -4.36
C GLU A 247 -4.84 19.37 -4.71
N LEU A 248 -4.67 18.05 -4.44
CA LEU A 248 -5.66 17.03 -4.80
C LEU A 248 -6.74 16.84 -3.74
N GLY A 249 -6.57 17.36 -2.53
CA GLY A 249 -7.59 17.35 -1.46
C GLY A 249 -7.83 15.97 -0.85
N PHE A 250 -6.83 15.08 -0.81
CA PHE A 250 -6.99 13.76 -0.20
C PHE A 250 -7.03 13.85 1.33
N GLU A 251 -8.10 13.33 1.94
CA GLU A 251 -8.31 13.34 3.40
C GLU A 251 -8.22 11.93 4.03
N GLY A 252 -8.05 10.87 3.22
CA GLY A 252 -7.93 9.49 3.69
C GLY A 252 -6.54 9.15 4.24
N VAL A 253 -6.25 7.87 4.42
CA VAL A 253 -4.98 7.38 4.99
C VAL A 253 -3.88 7.36 3.92
N VAL A 254 -2.75 8.00 4.20
CA VAL A 254 -1.53 7.90 3.38
C VAL A 254 -0.67 6.77 3.94
N ILE A 255 -0.36 5.78 3.10
CA ILE A 255 0.46 4.62 3.45
C ILE A 255 1.80 4.74 2.73
N SER A 256 2.92 4.44 3.40
CA SER A 256 4.19 4.32 2.69
C SER A 256 4.23 3.03 1.87
N ASP A 257 5.06 2.96 0.83
CA ASP A 257 5.57 1.66 0.37
C ASP A 257 6.52 1.07 1.42
N ASP A 258 6.93 -0.21 1.26
CA ASP A 258 7.72 -0.90 2.30
C ASP A 258 9.10 -0.23 2.49
N LEU A 259 9.35 0.29 3.69
CA LEU A 259 10.62 0.94 4.04
C LEU A 259 11.82 -0.01 4.01
N GLU A 260 11.59 -1.32 3.87
CA GLU A 260 12.64 -2.32 3.72
C GLU A 260 13.07 -2.56 2.26
N MET A 261 12.41 -1.91 1.27
CA MET A 261 12.81 -1.97 -0.14
C MET A 261 14.17 -1.30 -0.36
N ALA A 262 14.98 -1.85 -1.29
CA ALA A 262 16.35 -1.41 -1.52
C ALA A 262 16.46 0.08 -1.88
N ALA A 263 15.51 0.62 -2.61
CA ALA A 263 15.45 2.06 -2.94
C ALA A 263 15.62 2.98 -1.72
N ILE A 264 15.20 2.53 -0.56
CA ILE A 264 15.34 3.24 0.72
C ILE A 264 16.42 2.61 1.59
N ALA A 265 16.36 1.28 1.79
CA ALA A 265 17.17 0.56 2.77
C ALA A 265 18.68 0.57 2.49
N GLU A 266 19.10 0.81 1.25
CA GLU A 266 20.52 0.92 0.89
C GLU A 266 21.11 2.31 1.15
N SER A 267 20.27 3.35 1.20
CA SER A 267 20.70 4.74 1.34
C SER A 267 20.42 5.35 2.71
N THR A 268 19.44 4.80 3.43
CA THR A 268 18.93 5.40 4.68
C THR A 268 18.67 4.32 5.72
N GLU A 269 19.09 4.57 6.96
CA GLU A 269 18.77 3.66 8.08
C GLU A 269 17.26 3.67 8.33
N VAL A 270 16.67 2.50 8.62
CA VAL A 270 15.21 2.32 8.64
C VAL A 270 14.49 3.22 9.65
N GLY A 271 15.12 3.51 10.80
CA GLY A 271 14.56 4.43 11.79
C GLY A 271 14.54 5.88 11.31
N GLU A 272 15.62 6.33 10.65
CA GLU A 272 15.68 7.65 10.02
C GLU A 272 14.69 7.76 8.86
N ALA A 273 14.58 6.72 8.04
CA ALA A 273 13.59 6.64 6.97
C ALA A 273 12.17 6.81 7.52
N ALA A 274 11.85 6.13 8.63
CA ALA A 274 10.55 6.22 9.28
C ALA A 274 10.25 7.64 9.79
N ILE A 275 11.21 8.29 10.46
CA ILE A 275 11.06 9.66 10.95
C ILE A 275 10.76 10.60 9.77
N ARG A 276 11.57 10.58 8.72
CA ARG A 276 11.39 11.42 7.52
C ARG A 276 10.05 11.16 6.84
N THR A 277 9.59 9.92 6.81
CA THR A 277 8.32 9.53 6.21
C THR A 277 7.13 10.08 7.01
N VAL A 278 7.17 10.02 8.35
CA VAL A 278 6.15 10.64 9.22
C VAL A 278 6.17 12.17 9.09
N GLU A 279 7.35 12.79 9.09
CA GLU A 279 7.50 14.24 8.90
C GLU A 279 6.99 14.72 7.53
N ALA A 280 7.03 13.87 6.51
CA ALA A 280 6.46 14.15 5.19
C ALA A 280 4.93 14.11 5.17
N GLY A 281 4.27 13.52 6.18
CA GLY A 281 2.80 13.47 6.29
C GLY A 281 2.19 12.09 6.02
N VAL A 282 2.96 11.01 6.05
CA VAL A 282 2.46 9.64 5.96
C VAL A 282 1.85 9.20 7.29
N ASP A 283 0.67 8.56 7.23
CA ASP A 283 -0.09 8.12 8.41
C ASP A 283 0.25 6.68 8.83
N LEU A 284 0.61 5.81 7.88
CA LEU A 284 0.89 4.40 8.14
C LEU A 284 2.15 3.94 7.39
N LEU A 285 3.12 3.44 8.14
CA LEU A 285 4.42 2.99 7.64
C LEU A 285 4.40 1.48 7.43
N LEU A 286 4.78 0.99 6.24
CA LEU A 286 5.03 -0.43 6.03
C LEU A 286 6.48 -0.78 6.38
N CYS A 287 6.65 -1.77 7.28
CA CYS A 287 7.90 -2.42 7.59
C CYS A 287 7.62 -3.93 7.72
N CYS A 288 7.82 -4.69 6.64
CA CYS A 288 7.04 -5.89 6.39
C CYS A 288 7.76 -7.20 6.72
N HIS A 289 9.09 -7.19 6.89
CA HIS A 289 9.84 -8.43 6.81
C HIS A 289 10.65 -8.79 8.07
N ARG A 290 11.29 -7.83 8.70
CA ARG A 290 12.29 -8.06 9.74
C ARG A 290 11.86 -7.51 11.10
N PRO A 291 11.62 -8.37 12.11
CA PRO A 291 11.21 -7.94 13.45
C PRO A 291 12.21 -6.99 14.13
N ASP A 292 13.50 -7.15 13.87
CA ASP A 292 14.53 -6.23 14.39
C ASP A 292 14.39 -4.82 13.81
N ARG A 293 14.08 -4.69 12.51
CA ARG A 293 13.82 -3.40 11.88
C ARG A 293 12.51 -2.78 12.35
N GLN A 294 11.46 -3.57 12.51
CA GLN A 294 10.16 -3.13 13.03
C GLN A 294 10.31 -2.50 14.42
N ARG A 295 11.06 -3.15 15.33
CA ARG A 295 11.38 -2.59 16.64
C ARG A 295 12.23 -1.33 16.53
N ARG A 296 13.23 -1.33 15.65
CA ARG A 296 14.08 -0.17 15.41
C ARG A 296 13.28 1.06 14.96
N VAL A 297 12.27 0.88 14.10
CA VAL A 297 11.36 1.96 13.70
C VAL A 297 10.59 2.52 14.90
N ILE A 298 10.02 1.66 15.74
CA ILE A 298 9.30 2.10 16.96
C ILE A 298 10.23 2.88 17.89
N ASP A 299 11.45 2.37 18.12
CA ASP A 299 12.44 3.02 18.98
C ASP A 299 12.81 4.40 18.44
N ALA A 300 13.12 4.50 17.14
CA ALA A 300 13.52 5.76 16.51
C ALA A 300 12.40 6.81 16.55
N LEU A 301 11.15 6.42 16.26
CA LEU A 301 10.00 7.33 16.33
C LEU A 301 9.66 7.75 17.77
N ALA A 302 9.95 6.92 18.77
CA ALA A 302 9.70 7.25 20.16
C ALA A 302 10.80 8.13 20.77
N ASP A 303 11.99 8.15 20.16
CA ASP A 303 13.13 8.97 20.57
C ASP A 303 13.14 10.35 19.89
N ALA A 304 12.45 10.52 18.74
CA ALA A 304 12.33 11.76 17.98
C ALA A 304 11.22 12.66 18.52
#